data_c66a8b25ccf3fa4b354489292c5286dd
#
_entry.id   c66a8b25ccf3fa4b354489292c5286dd
#
_cell.length_a   1.000
_cell.length_b   1.000
_cell.length_c   1.000
_cell.angle_alpha   90.00
_cell.angle_beta   90.00
_cell.angle_gamma   90.00
#
_symmetry.space_group_name_H-M   'P 1'
#
loop_
_entity.id
_entity.type
_entity.pdbx_description
1 polymer ?
#
loop_
_entity_poly.entity_id
_entity_poly.type
_entity_poly.pdbx_seq_one_letter_code
_entity_poly.pdbx_strand_id
1 'polypeptide(L)'
;MGIVTIKEKSGIPKYKQIVASIEDAIINGTIKKGDKLPSLNSIKNQHSLSRDTVLTAFNELKTRGIIQSIVGKGYYVNSVDIDINQKVFLLFDEFNSFKEDLYNAFLTGMGKNVQVDIFFHHFNYDVFNKLINDNVGDYSHYIIMPANLKETENIIDRLPKNKVYILDQTHKELLKYPSIHQNFKKDIYQGLESGLDKIKKYEKVILLYSKSRQPKGLLDGFNLFCTHHNIKNEVIDTLNDRVLSDKELYIILDDKNLIRIIKAIKEKHLILAKDIGIISYNDTLLKEIVEGGITTISTNFNLMGQRLAEMILKNEFAQVENPNSLILRKSL
;
A
#
# COMPACT_ATOMS: atom_id res chain seq x y z
N MET A 1 31.95 12.85 29.73
CA MET A 1 31.87 11.38 29.63
C MET A 1 31.39 11.04 28.24
N GLY A 2 32.01 10.09 27.53
CA GLY A 2 31.56 9.70 26.20
C GLY A 2 30.22 8.93 26.27
N ILE A 3 29.34 9.17 25.34
CA ILE A 3 28.00 8.52 25.23
C ILE A 3 28.17 7.01 24.99
N VAL A 4 29.24 6.59 24.32
CA VAL A 4 29.53 5.19 23.96
C VAL A 4 30.48 4.55 24.93
N THR A 5 30.18 3.34 25.37
CA THR A 5 31.03 2.51 26.22
C THR A 5 31.28 1.15 25.55
N ILE A 6 32.53 0.74 25.41
CA ILE A 6 32.92 -0.53 24.80
C ILE A 6 33.67 -1.39 25.81
N LYS A 7 33.20 -2.64 26.00
CA LYS A 7 33.85 -3.67 26.83
C LYS A 7 34.53 -4.69 25.93
N GLU A 8 35.82 -4.82 26.00
CA GLU A 8 36.60 -5.66 25.09
C GLU A 8 36.34 -7.18 25.21
N LYS A 9 36.02 -7.64 26.43
CA LYS A 9 35.83 -9.07 26.73
C LYS A 9 34.36 -9.47 26.98
N SER A 10 33.39 -8.79 26.39
CA SER A 10 31.97 -9.04 26.69
C SER A 10 31.32 -10.14 25.85
N GLY A 11 32.00 -10.69 24.82
CA GLY A 11 31.38 -11.63 23.87
C GLY A 11 30.31 -10.99 22.95
N ILE A 12 29.89 -9.74 23.21
CA ILE A 12 28.90 -9.01 22.42
C ILE A 12 29.60 -8.27 21.28
N PRO A 13 29.09 -8.37 20.02
CA PRO A 13 29.64 -7.63 18.89
C PRO A 13 29.80 -6.14 19.20
N LYS A 14 30.90 -5.52 18.80
CA LYS A 14 31.21 -4.11 19.11
C LYS A 14 30.11 -3.14 18.63
N TYR A 15 29.55 -3.38 17.46
CA TYR A 15 28.43 -2.52 16.95
C TYR A 15 27.19 -2.59 17.85
N LYS A 16 26.84 -3.77 18.39
CA LYS A 16 25.73 -3.90 19.34
C LYS A 16 25.96 -3.17 20.64
N GLN A 17 27.21 -3.10 21.10
CA GLN A 17 27.57 -2.33 22.29
C GLN A 17 27.41 -0.82 22.04
N ILE A 18 27.74 -0.34 20.84
CA ILE A 18 27.47 1.06 20.46
C ILE A 18 25.97 1.35 20.46
N VAL A 19 25.15 0.46 19.85
CA VAL A 19 23.70 0.58 19.82
C VAL A 19 23.16 0.68 21.25
N ALA A 20 23.47 -0.30 22.11
CA ALA A 20 23.02 -0.31 23.50
C ALA A 20 23.46 0.93 24.28
N SER A 21 24.69 1.42 24.08
CA SER A 21 25.17 2.63 24.76
C SER A 21 24.38 3.89 24.39
N ILE A 22 23.99 4.01 23.11
CA ILE A 22 23.18 5.16 22.64
C ILE A 22 21.75 5.02 23.17
N GLU A 23 21.18 3.82 23.16
CA GLU A 23 19.84 3.55 23.73
C GLU A 23 19.79 3.86 25.22
N ASP A 24 20.78 3.37 25.99
CA ASP A 24 20.91 3.67 27.43
C ASP A 24 21.00 5.19 27.68
N ALA A 25 21.75 5.91 26.84
CA ALA A 25 21.88 7.37 26.97
C ALA A 25 20.58 8.10 26.67
N ILE A 26 19.72 7.57 25.81
CA ILE A 26 18.37 8.08 25.54
C ILE A 26 17.45 7.77 26.73
N ILE A 27 17.44 6.52 27.22
CA ILE A 27 16.56 6.09 28.34
C ILE A 27 16.84 6.90 29.59
N ASN A 28 18.12 7.09 29.94
CA ASN A 28 18.50 7.81 31.14
C ASN A 28 18.48 9.33 30.98
N GLY A 29 18.03 9.84 29.80
CA GLY A 29 17.89 11.27 29.51
C GLY A 29 19.21 12.04 29.31
N THR A 30 20.36 11.34 29.18
CA THR A 30 21.65 11.96 28.89
C THR A 30 21.66 12.64 27.51
N ILE A 31 20.96 12.07 26.54
CA ILE A 31 20.69 12.67 25.22
C ILE A 31 19.18 12.67 24.95
N LYS A 32 18.72 13.72 24.28
CA LYS A 32 17.29 13.99 24.02
C LYS A 32 17.03 14.05 22.53
N LYS A 33 15.75 14.00 22.16
CA LYS A 33 15.32 14.22 20.78
C LYS A 33 15.85 15.56 20.26
N GLY A 34 16.48 15.52 19.09
CA GLY A 34 17.14 16.67 18.46
C GLY A 34 18.61 16.84 18.79
N ASP A 35 19.14 16.14 19.78
CA ASP A 35 20.56 16.22 20.16
C ASP A 35 21.45 15.60 19.08
N LYS A 36 22.59 16.23 18.86
CA LYS A 36 23.60 15.77 17.91
C LYS A 36 24.44 14.63 18.53
N LEU A 37 24.57 13.54 17.81
CA LEU A 37 25.46 12.43 18.18
C LEU A 37 26.93 12.71 17.82
N PRO A 38 27.89 12.07 18.51
CA PRO A 38 29.29 12.10 18.10
C PRO A 38 29.44 11.59 16.66
N SER A 39 30.41 12.14 15.92
CA SER A 39 30.67 11.69 14.57
C SER A 39 31.18 10.25 14.51
N LEU A 40 30.98 9.56 13.38
CA LEU A 40 31.53 8.21 13.16
C LEU A 40 33.06 8.17 13.43
N ASN A 41 33.77 9.21 12.99
CA ASN A 41 35.21 9.32 13.20
C ASN A 41 35.59 9.55 14.68
N SER A 42 34.75 10.30 15.40
CA SER A 42 34.98 10.51 16.84
C SER A 42 34.89 9.21 17.61
N ILE A 43 33.81 8.41 17.41
CA ILE A 43 33.62 7.13 18.07
C ILE A 43 34.71 6.12 17.64
N LYS A 44 34.99 6.07 16.32
CA LYS A 44 36.08 5.23 15.79
C LYS A 44 37.39 5.49 16.50
N ASN A 45 37.81 6.74 16.61
CA ASN A 45 39.10 7.13 17.20
C ASN A 45 39.13 6.92 18.72
N GLN A 46 38.02 7.25 19.41
CA GLN A 46 37.92 7.11 20.88
C GLN A 46 37.98 5.65 21.32
N HIS A 47 37.48 4.71 20.54
CA HIS A 47 37.35 3.30 20.90
C HIS A 47 38.21 2.35 20.04
N SER A 48 39.10 2.88 19.18
CA SER A 48 39.97 2.12 18.28
C SER A 48 39.22 1.08 17.43
N LEU A 49 38.04 1.49 16.91
CA LEU A 49 37.15 0.64 16.10
C LEU A 49 37.38 0.88 14.60
N SER A 50 36.92 -0.07 13.75
CA SER A 50 36.81 0.19 12.32
C SER A 50 35.67 1.17 12.06
N ARG A 51 35.75 1.94 10.96
CA ARG A 51 34.68 2.83 10.54
C ARG A 51 33.39 2.04 10.25
N ASP A 52 33.53 0.86 9.67
CA ASP A 52 32.38 0.00 9.30
C ASP A 52 31.63 -0.52 10.52
N THR A 53 32.33 -0.83 11.61
CA THR A 53 31.70 -1.22 12.89
C THR A 53 30.81 -0.10 13.43
N VAL A 54 31.30 1.15 13.42
CA VAL A 54 30.52 2.32 13.88
C VAL A 54 29.36 2.61 12.92
N LEU A 55 29.62 2.54 11.61
CA LEU A 55 28.59 2.76 10.59
C LEU A 55 27.46 1.73 10.68
N THR A 56 27.79 0.45 10.95
CA THR A 56 26.79 -0.61 11.16
C THR A 56 25.85 -0.29 12.32
N ALA A 57 26.41 0.18 13.45
CA ALA A 57 25.59 0.59 14.61
C ALA A 57 24.69 1.77 14.29
N PHE A 58 25.20 2.79 13.59
CA PHE A 58 24.42 3.96 13.22
C PHE A 58 23.35 3.63 12.17
N ASN A 59 23.63 2.74 11.24
CA ASN A 59 22.65 2.26 10.28
C ASN A 59 21.52 1.47 10.96
N GLU A 60 21.81 0.64 11.96
CA GLU A 60 20.80 -0.06 12.75
C GLU A 60 19.88 0.92 13.47
N LEU A 61 20.45 1.87 14.21
CA LEU A 61 19.67 2.91 14.90
C LEU A 61 18.84 3.78 13.93
N LYS A 62 19.40 4.06 12.75
CA LYS A 62 18.75 4.84 11.70
C LYS A 62 17.55 4.07 11.10
N THR A 63 17.73 2.79 10.77
CA THR A 63 16.65 1.95 10.23
C THR A 63 15.53 1.70 11.23
N ARG A 64 15.82 1.76 12.53
CA ARG A 64 14.82 1.74 13.61
C ARG A 64 14.21 3.12 13.87
N GLY A 65 14.66 4.16 13.19
CA GLY A 65 14.15 5.53 13.35
C GLY A 65 14.58 6.24 14.64
N ILE A 66 15.46 5.64 15.43
CA ILE A 66 15.99 6.22 16.69
C ILE A 66 16.88 7.42 16.38
N ILE A 67 17.69 7.35 15.32
CA ILE A 67 18.49 8.48 14.86
C ILE A 67 18.20 8.82 13.41
N GLN A 68 18.53 10.05 13.01
CA GLN A 68 18.46 10.51 11.62
C GLN A 68 19.79 11.10 11.16
N SER A 69 20.06 11.01 9.86
CA SER A 69 21.22 11.63 9.23
C SER A 69 20.79 12.92 8.55
N ILE A 70 21.49 14.03 8.83
CA ILE A 70 21.30 15.30 8.15
C ILE A 70 22.56 15.56 7.33
N VAL A 71 22.39 15.70 6.00
CA VAL A 71 23.49 15.91 5.06
C VAL A 71 24.33 17.11 5.47
N GLY A 72 25.64 16.94 5.53
CA GLY A 72 26.58 17.98 5.94
C GLY A 72 26.59 18.32 7.44
N LYS A 73 25.64 17.83 8.24
CA LYS A 73 25.52 18.18 9.66
C LYS A 73 25.82 17.00 10.61
N GLY A 74 25.58 15.74 10.16
CA GLY A 74 25.83 14.53 10.93
C GLY A 74 24.58 13.83 11.39
N TYR A 75 24.67 13.09 12.50
CA TYR A 75 23.57 12.27 13.05
C TYR A 75 22.94 12.92 14.27
N TYR A 76 21.63 12.79 14.39
CA TYR A 76 20.82 13.39 15.46
C TYR A 76 19.84 12.38 16.02
N VAL A 77 19.49 12.49 17.31
CA VAL A 77 18.41 11.71 17.91
C VAL A 77 17.08 12.15 17.29
N ASN A 78 16.36 11.20 16.69
CA ASN A 78 15.07 11.43 16.05
C ASN A 78 13.89 10.98 16.92
N SER A 79 14.05 9.87 17.65
CA SER A 79 13.03 9.34 18.57
C SER A 79 13.67 8.96 19.89
N VAL A 80 12.91 9.13 20.98
CA VAL A 80 13.25 8.60 22.31
C VAL A 80 12.52 7.28 22.60
N ASP A 81 11.64 6.86 21.73
CA ASP A 81 11.01 5.55 21.76
C ASP A 81 11.96 4.51 21.15
N ILE A 82 12.65 3.81 22.04
CA ILE A 82 13.65 2.78 21.68
C ILE A 82 13.03 1.39 21.48
N ASP A 83 11.77 1.21 21.86
CA ASP A 83 11.05 -0.05 21.67
C ASP A 83 10.67 -0.30 20.22
N ILE A 84 10.80 0.73 19.36
CA ILE A 84 10.61 0.59 17.92
C ILE A 84 11.70 -0.32 17.36
N ASN A 85 11.30 -1.53 16.98
CA ASN A 85 12.20 -2.51 16.36
C ASN A 85 12.22 -2.43 14.84
N GLN A 86 11.16 -1.88 14.25
CA GLN A 86 11.00 -1.78 12.79
C GLN A 86 10.41 -0.43 12.40
N LYS A 87 10.99 0.19 11.39
CA LYS A 87 10.47 1.39 10.75
C LYS A 87 10.11 1.05 9.30
N VAL A 88 8.86 1.20 8.94
CA VAL A 88 8.29 0.81 7.64
C VAL A 88 7.96 2.05 6.81
N PHE A 89 8.47 2.09 5.57
CA PHE A 89 8.06 3.02 4.54
C PHE A 89 6.87 2.42 3.79
N LEU A 90 5.71 3.06 3.82
CA LEU A 90 4.50 2.62 3.14
C LEU A 90 4.08 3.66 2.10
N LEU A 91 4.24 3.34 0.82
CA LEU A 91 3.91 4.22 -0.30
C LEU A 91 2.65 3.74 -1.01
N PHE A 92 1.56 4.48 -0.85
CA PHE A 92 0.30 4.30 -1.54
C PHE A 92 0.19 5.18 -2.80
N ASP A 93 -0.70 4.81 -3.72
CA ASP A 93 -1.05 5.63 -4.88
C ASP A 93 -1.95 6.83 -4.49
N GLU A 94 -3.03 6.60 -3.73
CA GLU A 94 -3.93 7.64 -3.24
C GLU A 94 -4.58 7.25 -1.91
N PHE A 95 -5.17 8.21 -1.22
CA PHE A 95 -5.93 7.99 0.00
C PHE A 95 -7.38 7.61 -0.31
N ASN A 96 -7.86 6.52 0.28
CA ASN A 96 -9.26 6.09 0.24
C ASN A 96 -9.58 5.13 1.41
N SER A 97 -10.89 4.90 1.68
CA SER A 97 -11.35 4.17 2.86
C SER A 97 -10.88 2.70 2.93
N PHE A 98 -10.82 1.99 1.81
CA PHE A 98 -10.39 0.59 1.82
C PHE A 98 -8.88 0.42 2.08
N LYS A 99 -8.07 1.44 1.82
CA LYS A 99 -6.65 1.45 2.22
C LYS A 99 -6.45 1.70 3.71
N GLU A 100 -7.41 2.36 4.36
CA GLU A 100 -7.45 2.46 5.81
C GLU A 100 -7.65 1.07 6.44
N ASP A 101 -8.56 0.25 5.92
CA ASP A 101 -8.77 -1.13 6.38
C ASP A 101 -7.52 -1.99 6.20
N LEU A 102 -6.85 -1.90 5.05
CA LEU A 102 -5.57 -2.56 4.80
C LEU A 102 -4.50 -2.13 5.80
N TYR A 103 -4.36 -0.82 6.01
CA TYR A 103 -3.38 -0.24 6.92
C TYR A 103 -3.62 -0.68 8.38
N ASN A 104 -4.84 -0.62 8.86
CA ASN A 104 -5.20 -1.01 10.22
C ASN A 104 -4.95 -2.51 10.46
N ALA A 105 -5.29 -3.36 9.48
CA ALA A 105 -5.01 -4.79 9.54
C ALA A 105 -3.51 -5.09 9.50
N PHE A 106 -2.74 -4.35 8.70
CA PHE A 106 -1.29 -4.43 8.66
C PHE A 106 -0.66 -4.04 10.00
N LEU A 107 -1.05 -2.91 10.59
CA LEU A 107 -0.56 -2.48 11.90
C LEU A 107 -0.85 -3.50 13.00
N THR A 108 -2.08 -4.04 13.00
CA THR A 108 -2.48 -5.08 13.95
C THR A 108 -1.60 -6.32 13.81
N GLY A 109 -1.30 -6.74 12.58
CA GLY A 109 -0.43 -7.88 12.29
C GLY A 109 1.03 -7.66 12.67
N MET A 110 1.56 -6.43 12.50
CA MET A 110 2.94 -6.08 12.87
C MET A 110 3.14 -5.94 14.39
N GLY A 111 2.10 -5.65 15.15
CA GLY A 111 2.17 -5.46 16.60
C GLY A 111 2.63 -4.08 17.05
N LYS A 112 3.06 -3.96 18.32
CA LYS A 112 3.25 -2.65 18.97
C LYS A 112 4.57 -1.95 18.62
N ASN A 113 5.59 -2.69 18.21
CA ASN A 113 6.96 -2.17 18.10
C ASN A 113 7.33 -1.78 16.65
N VAL A 114 6.36 -1.29 15.89
CA VAL A 114 6.53 -0.81 14.52
C VAL A 114 6.13 0.67 14.41
N GLN A 115 6.96 1.44 13.73
CA GLN A 115 6.61 2.77 13.23
C GLN A 115 6.35 2.67 11.73
N VAL A 116 5.22 3.18 11.25
CA VAL A 116 4.88 3.22 9.83
C VAL A 116 4.74 4.67 9.38
N ASP A 117 5.58 5.07 8.44
CA ASP A 117 5.46 6.38 7.78
C ASP A 117 4.74 6.16 6.45
N ILE A 118 3.58 6.81 6.26
CA ILE A 118 2.73 6.67 5.08
C ILE A 118 2.98 7.84 4.13
N PHE A 119 3.14 7.51 2.86
CA PHE A 119 3.32 8.45 1.77
C PHE A 119 2.33 8.18 0.64
N PHE A 120 2.04 9.22 -0.18
CA PHE A 120 1.14 9.12 -1.32
C PHE A 120 1.80 9.75 -2.55
N HIS A 121 1.80 9.03 -3.68
CA HIS A 121 2.36 9.56 -4.93
C HIS A 121 1.29 10.10 -5.90
N HIS A 122 0.00 9.89 -5.64
CA HIS A 122 -1.13 10.42 -6.42
C HIS A 122 -1.01 10.17 -7.94
N PHE A 123 -0.56 8.98 -8.34
CA PHE A 123 -0.28 8.61 -9.74
C PHE A 123 0.74 9.53 -10.44
N ASN A 124 1.56 10.26 -9.67
CA ASN A 124 2.58 11.17 -10.17
C ASN A 124 3.96 10.50 -10.09
N TYR A 125 4.58 10.29 -11.25
CA TYR A 125 5.88 9.63 -11.38
C TYR A 125 7.01 10.39 -10.67
N ASP A 126 7.03 11.73 -10.78
CA ASP A 126 8.10 12.54 -10.16
C ASP A 126 8.01 12.50 -8.64
N VAL A 127 6.78 12.53 -8.09
CA VAL A 127 6.54 12.37 -6.64
C VAL A 127 6.97 10.97 -6.19
N PHE A 128 6.59 9.91 -6.93
CA PHE A 128 7.01 8.54 -6.67
C PHE A 128 8.54 8.41 -6.62
N ASN A 129 9.22 8.91 -7.67
CA ASN A 129 10.67 8.90 -7.78
C ASN A 129 11.34 9.68 -6.63
N LYS A 130 10.85 10.88 -6.33
CA LYS A 130 11.37 11.72 -5.25
C LYS A 130 11.22 11.05 -3.88
N LEU A 131 10.03 10.55 -3.55
CA LEU A 131 9.76 9.92 -2.25
C LEU A 131 10.66 8.70 -2.02
N ILE A 132 10.86 7.86 -3.03
CA ILE A 132 11.76 6.71 -2.91
C ILE A 132 13.21 7.17 -2.73
N ASN A 133 13.70 8.07 -3.59
CA ASN A 133 15.09 8.52 -3.52
C ASN A 133 15.46 9.21 -2.20
N ASP A 134 14.56 10.05 -1.69
CA ASP A 134 14.79 10.79 -0.45
C ASP A 134 14.84 9.87 0.80
N ASN A 135 14.34 8.63 0.68
CA ASN A 135 14.17 7.71 1.79
C ASN A 135 15.00 6.41 1.67
N VAL A 136 15.93 6.33 0.71
CA VAL A 136 16.78 5.13 0.53
C VAL A 136 17.64 4.87 1.77
N GLY A 137 17.50 3.69 2.37
CA GLY A 137 18.31 3.24 3.52
C GLY A 137 17.81 3.73 4.89
N ASP A 138 16.66 4.43 4.97
CA ASP A 138 16.13 4.99 6.20
C ASP A 138 15.12 4.09 6.91
N TYR A 139 14.73 2.97 6.28
CA TYR A 139 13.68 2.08 6.75
C TYR A 139 14.11 0.62 6.82
N SER A 140 13.48 -0.12 7.72
CA SER A 140 13.63 -1.56 7.83
C SER A 140 13.01 -2.28 6.66
N HIS A 141 11.85 -1.80 6.20
CA HIS A 141 11.08 -2.35 5.08
C HIS A 141 10.45 -1.23 4.26
N TYR A 142 10.29 -1.50 2.96
CA TYR A 142 9.65 -0.63 1.98
C TYR A 142 8.49 -1.36 1.35
N ILE A 143 7.28 -0.89 1.60
CA ILE A 143 6.05 -1.40 1.01
C ILE A 143 5.63 -0.42 -0.08
N ILE A 144 5.64 -0.87 -1.33
CA ILE A 144 5.47 -0.01 -2.49
C ILE A 144 4.24 -0.45 -3.28
N MET A 145 3.31 0.48 -3.46
CA MET A 145 2.18 0.35 -4.38
C MET A 145 2.52 1.15 -5.66
N PRO A 146 2.96 0.50 -6.75
CA PRO A 146 3.42 1.20 -7.95
C PRO A 146 2.27 1.75 -8.79
N ALA A 147 1.05 1.25 -8.63
CA ALA A 147 -0.13 1.57 -9.45
C ALA A 147 0.16 1.39 -10.97
N ASN A 148 -0.40 2.26 -11.83
CA ASN A 148 -0.21 2.23 -13.28
C ASN A 148 1.02 3.02 -13.76
N LEU A 149 1.91 3.42 -12.86
CA LEU A 149 3.14 4.12 -13.25
C LEU A 149 4.06 3.19 -14.04
N LYS A 150 4.67 3.74 -15.08
CA LYS A 150 5.62 2.99 -15.92
C LYS A 150 7.05 3.14 -15.38
N GLU A 151 7.91 2.17 -15.71
CA GLU A 151 9.35 2.21 -15.40
C GLU A 151 9.66 2.37 -13.91
N THR A 152 8.73 1.94 -13.05
CA THR A 152 8.88 2.02 -11.59
C THR A 152 9.98 1.08 -11.06
N GLU A 153 10.28 0.00 -11.78
CA GLU A 153 11.33 -0.97 -11.44
C GLU A 153 12.70 -0.31 -11.32
N ASN A 154 13.03 0.64 -12.20
CA ASN A 154 14.32 1.35 -12.18
C ASN A 154 14.49 2.21 -10.92
N ILE A 155 13.39 2.70 -10.36
CA ILE A 155 13.38 3.49 -9.14
C ILE A 155 13.42 2.58 -7.91
N ILE A 156 12.59 1.52 -7.91
CA ILE A 156 12.49 0.54 -6.83
C ILE A 156 13.81 -0.21 -6.66
N ASP A 157 14.55 -0.47 -7.73
CA ASP A 157 15.85 -1.15 -7.72
C ASP A 157 16.95 -0.39 -6.95
N ARG A 158 16.75 0.87 -6.63
CA ARG A 158 17.64 1.67 -5.77
C ARG A 158 17.51 1.32 -4.29
N LEU A 159 16.38 0.70 -3.93
CA LEU A 159 16.15 0.23 -2.56
C LEU A 159 16.86 -1.10 -2.28
N PRO A 160 17.20 -1.40 -1.02
CA PRO A 160 17.74 -2.71 -0.64
C PRO A 160 16.74 -3.83 -0.97
N LYS A 161 17.07 -4.70 -1.93
CA LYS A 161 16.16 -5.71 -2.50
C LYS A 161 15.46 -6.60 -1.49
N ASN A 162 16.19 -6.98 -0.44
CA ASN A 162 15.68 -7.85 0.64
C ASN A 162 14.74 -7.14 1.61
N LYS A 163 14.47 -5.84 1.42
CA LYS A 163 13.59 -5.02 2.27
C LYS A 163 12.36 -4.52 1.54
N VAL A 164 12.20 -4.85 0.24
CA VAL A 164 11.12 -4.35 -0.61
C VAL A 164 10.00 -5.38 -0.73
N TYR A 165 8.76 -4.91 -0.58
CA TYR A 165 7.52 -5.66 -0.80
C TYR A 165 6.63 -4.86 -1.75
N ILE A 166 6.11 -5.52 -2.79
CA ILE A 166 5.18 -4.90 -3.74
C ILE A 166 3.75 -5.17 -3.27
N LEU A 167 2.92 -4.14 -3.30
CA LEU A 167 1.56 -4.18 -2.79
C LEU A 167 0.55 -3.83 -3.88
N ASP A 168 -0.60 -4.51 -3.87
CA ASP A 168 -1.80 -4.26 -4.67
C ASP A 168 -1.65 -4.54 -6.17
N GLN A 169 -0.66 -3.98 -6.83
CA GLN A 169 -0.44 -4.15 -8.25
C GLN A 169 1.01 -4.56 -8.53
N THR A 170 1.18 -5.57 -9.36
CA THR A 170 2.51 -6.04 -9.81
C THR A 170 2.55 -6.20 -11.33
N HIS A 171 3.74 -6.24 -11.90
CA HIS A 171 3.99 -6.52 -13.31
C HIS A 171 5.30 -7.31 -13.45
N LYS A 172 5.59 -7.78 -14.68
CA LYS A 172 6.67 -8.75 -14.94
C LYS A 172 8.03 -8.33 -14.35
N GLU A 173 8.37 -7.05 -14.45
CA GLU A 173 9.66 -6.49 -14.00
C GLU A 173 9.78 -6.44 -12.47
N LEU A 174 8.66 -6.50 -11.75
CA LEU A 174 8.60 -6.49 -10.28
C LEU A 174 8.48 -7.90 -9.66
N LEU A 175 8.38 -8.97 -10.44
CA LEU A 175 8.31 -10.36 -9.94
C LEU A 175 9.55 -10.80 -9.15
N LYS A 176 10.63 -10.04 -9.24
CA LYS A 176 11.85 -10.23 -8.43
C LYS A 176 11.71 -9.78 -6.97
N TYR A 177 10.58 -9.19 -6.58
CA TYR A 177 10.26 -8.79 -5.21
C TYR A 177 9.10 -9.63 -4.68
N PRO A 178 9.05 -9.92 -3.37
CA PRO A 178 7.85 -10.47 -2.75
C PRO A 178 6.67 -9.51 -2.96
N SER A 179 5.48 -10.05 -3.18
CA SER A 179 4.29 -9.22 -3.38
C SER A 179 3.03 -9.86 -2.83
N ILE A 180 2.08 -9.00 -2.40
CA ILE A 180 0.69 -9.36 -2.28
C ILE A 180 -0.13 -8.44 -3.18
N HIS A 181 -0.84 -9.01 -4.14
CA HIS A 181 -1.42 -8.26 -5.24
C HIS A 181 -2.78 -8.79 -5.69
N GLN A 182 -3.52 -7.96 -6.42
CA GLN A 182 -4.76 -8.32 -7.10
C GLN A 182 -4.48 -8.85 -8.50
N ASN A 183 -5.29 -9.78 -8.97
CA ASN A 183 -5.35 -10.19 -10.37
C ASN A 183 -6.56 -9.54 -11.04
N PHE A 184 -6.48 -8.25 -11.30
CA PHE A 184 -7.60 -7.43 -11.78
C PHE A 184 -8.38 -8.03 -12.95
N LYS A 185 -7.69 -8.70 -13.89
CA LYS A 185 -8.35 -9.36 -15.03
C LYS A 185 -9.19 -10.55 -14.60
N LYS A 186 -8.63 -11.41 -13.77
CA LYS A 186 -9.31 -12.58 -13.21
C LYS A 186 -10.42 -12.15 -12.25
N ASP A 187 -10.14 -11.18 -11.39
CA ASP A 187 -11.02 -10.74 -10.33
C ASP A 187 -12.35 -10.17 -10.88
N ILE A 188 -12.28 -9.24 -11.84
CA ILE A 188 -13.50 -8.69 -12.45
C ILE A 188 -14.23 -9.75 -13.27
N TYR A 189 -13.51 -10.60 -14.02
CA TYR A 189 -14.13 -11.67 -14.79
C TYR A 189 -14.90 -12.63 -13.87
N GLN A 190 -14.25 -13.16 -12.83
CA GLN A 190 -14.87 -14.11 -11.90
C GLN A 190 -15.98 -13.47 -11.06
N GLY A 191 -15.82 -12.21 -10.66
CA GLY A 191 -16.87 -11.46 -9.97
C GLY A 191 -18.13 -11.31 -10.83
N LEU A 192 -17.98 -10.95 -12.09
CA LEU A 192 -19.12 -10.85 -13.04
C LEU A 192 -19.72 -12.23 -13.34
N GLU A 193 -18.88 -13.25 -13.53
CA GLU A 193 -19.30 -14.64 -13.72
C GLU A 193 -20.19 -15.12 -12.58
N SER A 194 -19.80 -14.84 -11.33
CA SER A 194 -20.59 -15.20 -10.13
C SER A 194 -21.94 -14.51 -10.05
N GLY A 195 -22.11 -13.38 -10.75
CA GLY A 195 -23.36 -12.61 -10.85
C GLY A 195 -24.14 -12.83 -12.14
N LEU A 196 -23.70 -13.72 -13.03
CA LEU A 196 -24.18 -13.83 -14.42
C LEU A 196 -25.70 -13.93 -14.55
N ASP A 197 -26.36 -14.73 -13.73
CA ASP A 197 -27.83 -14.90 -13.79
C ASP A 197 -28.60 -13.59 -13.54
N LYS A 198 -28.04 -12.74 -12.69
CA LYS A 198 -28.60 -11.41 -12.41
C LYS A 198 -28.22 -10.38 -13.48
N ILE A 199 -27.03 -10.50 -14.06
CA ILE A 199 -26.51 -9.60 -15.10
C ILE A 199 -27.31 -9.79 -16.40
N LYS A 200 -27.71 -11.01 -16.76
CA LYS A 200 -28.45 -11.35 -17.98
C LYS A 200 -29.84 -10.70 -18.10
N LYS A 201 -30.40 -10.18 -17.00
CA LYS A 201 -31.66 -9.44 -17.05
C LYS A 201 -31.54 -8.01 -17.62
N TYR A 202 -30.30 -7.51 -17.74
CA TYR A 202 -30.01 -6.21 -18.34
C TYR A 202 -29.67 -6.36 -19.83
N GLU A 203 -30.06 -5.39 -20.60
CA GLU A 203 -29.88 -5.38 -22.05
C GLU A 203 -28.46 -4.95 -22.44
N LYS A 204 -27.84 -4.14 -21.58
CA LYS A 204 -26.50 -3.59 -21.82
C LYS A 204 -25.71 -3.42 -20.53
N VAL A 205 -24.45 -3.78 -20.55
CA VAL A 205 -23.51 -3.59 -19.43
C VAL A 205 -22.50 -2.50 -19.77
N ILE A 206 -22.35 -1.53 -18.89
CA ILE A 206 -21.54 -0.34 -19.11
C ILE A 206 -20.45 -0.27 -18.04
N LEU A 207 -19.20 -0.24 -18.49
CA LEU A 207 -18.05 -0.04 -17.61
C LEU A 207 -17.60 1.42 -17.62
N LEU A 208 -17.57 2.07 -16.46
CA LEU A 208 -16.92 3.36 -16.27
C LEU A 208 -15.43 3.13 -16.01
N TYR A 209 -14.59 3.44 -16.99
CA TYR A 209 -13.16 3.15 -16.94
C TYR A 209 -12.31 4.36 -17.33
N SER A 210 -11.40 4.75 -16.43
CA SER A 210 -10.40 5.80 -16.68
C SER A 210 -9.02 5.18 -16.86
N LYS A 211 -8.48 5.25 -18.06
CA LYS A 211 -7.17 4.68 -18.42
C LYS A 211 -6.01 5.22 -17.57
N SER A 212 -6.11 6.44 -17.08
CA SER A 212 -5.06 7.09 -16.30
C SER A 212 -5.02 6.62 -14.84
N ARG A 213 -6.13 6.07 -14.31
CA ARG A 213 -6.24 5.73 -12.89
C ARG A 213 -6.43 4.23 -12.65
N GLN A 214 -7.16 3.54 -13.52
CA GLN A 214 -7.55 2.16 -13.26
C GLN A 214 -6.64 1.17 -13.96
N PRO A 215 -6.36 0.00 -13.34
CA PRO A 215 -5.57 -1.06 -13.95
C PRO A 215 -6.19 -1.57 -15.24
N LYS A 216 -5.36 -1.74 -16.28
CA LYS A 216 -5.81 -2.26 -17.57
C LYS A 216 -6.48 -3.64 -17.46
N GLY A 217 -6.07 -4.44 -16.49
CA GLY A 217 -6.65 -5.76 -16.21
C GLY A 217 -8.17 -5.71 -15.99
N LEU A 218 -8.71 -4.64 -15.39
CA LEU A 218 -10.16 -4.47 -15.22
C LEU A 218 -10.87 -4.39 -16.57
N LEU A 219 -10.35 -3.59 -17.50
CA LEU A 219 -10.90 -3.49 -18.86
C LEU A 219 -10.79 -4.81 -19.62
N ASP A 220 -9.62 -5.45 -19.54
CA ASP A 220 -9.35 -6.70 -20.25
C ASP A 220 -10.26 -7.84 -19.74
N GLY A 221 -10.49 -7.93 -18.42
CA GLY A 221 -11.39 -8.94 -17.80
C GLY A 221 -12.86 -8.67 -18.10
N PHE A 222 -13.29 -7.41 -18.07
CA PHE A 222 -14.62 -7.01 -18.46
C PHE A 222 -14.94 -7.37 -19.93
N ASN A 223 -14.05 -7.01 -20.85
CA ASN A 223 -14.23 -7.31 -22.28
C ASN A 223 -14.25 -8.83 -22.52
N LEU A 224 -13.39 -9.59 -21.84
CA LEU A 224 -13.38 -11.06 -21.92
C LEU A 224 -14.70 -11.66 -21.47
N PHE A 225 -15.26 -11.20 -20.34
CA PHE A 225 -16.55 -11.63 -19.82
C PHE A 225 -17.70 -11.33 -20.79
N CYS A 226 -17.78 -10.09 -21.29
CA CYS A 226 -18.82 -9.70 -22.22
C CYS A 226 -18.74 -10.48 -23.55
N THR A 227 -17.54 -10.74 -24.05
CA THR A 227 -17.34 -11.53 -25.27
C THR A 227 -17.75 -12.99 -25.06
N HIS A 228 -17.33 -13.59 -23.94
CA HIS A 228 -17.63 -14.99 -23.63
C HIS A 228 -19.12 -15.26 -23.50
N HIS A 229 -19.86 -14.34 -22.89
CA HIS A 229 -21.31 -14.49 -22.68
C HIS A 229 -22.19 -13.79 -23.73
N ASN A 230 -21.59 -13.22 -24.76
CA ASN A 230 -22.29 -12.49 -25.81
C ASN A 230 -23.16 -11.34 -25.25
N ILE A 231 -22.62 -10.59 -24.27
CA ILE A 231 -23.31 -9.49 -23.60
C ILE A 231 -23.02 -8.18 -24.35
N LYS A 232 -24.09 -7.46 -24.69
CA LYS A 232 -23.96 -6.10 -25.26
C LYS A 232 -23.32 -5.18 -24.23
N ASN A 233 -22.24 -4.52 -24.59
CA ASN A 233 -21.47 -3.71 -23.64
C ASN A 233 -21.01 -2.38 -24.23
N GLU A 234 -20.59 -1.49 -23.33
CA GLU A 234 -20.00 -0.20 -23.65
C GLU A 234 -18.97 0.16 -22.58
N VAL A 235 -17.88 0.82 -22.97
CA VAL A 235 -16.89 1.38 -22.06
C VAL A 235 -16.92 2.90 -22.20
N ILE A 236 -17.12 3.59 -21.10
CA ILE A 236 -17.16 5.07 -21.05
C ILE A 236 -16.18 5.57 -19.99
N ASP A 237 -15.68 6.78 -20.13
CA ASP A 237 -14.75 7.41 -19.18
C ASP A 237 -15.45 8.34 -18.18
N THR A 238 -16.65 8.80 -18.51
CA THR A 238 -17.43 9.72 -17.69
C THR A 238 -18.94 9.52 -17.86
N LEU A 239 -19.70 9.92 -16.84
CA LEU A 239 -21.16 9.99 -16.87
C LEU A 239 -21.68 11.36 -17.36
N ASN A 240 -20.80 12.31 -17.70
CA ASN A 240 -21.21 13.64 -18.10
C ASN A 240 -22.16 13.55 -19.30
N ASP A 241 -23.28 14.24 -19.19
CA ASP A 241 -24.34 14.35 -20.23
C ASP A 241 -24.95 13.02 -20.69
N ARG A 242 -24.66 11.90 -20.02
CA ARG A 242 -25.25 10.63 -20.34
C ARG A 242 -26.71 10.56 -19.86
N VAL A 243 -27.59 10.25 -20.78
CA VAL A 243 -28.97 9.90 -20.45
C VAL A 243 -29.01 8.43 -20.05
N LEU A 244 -29.44 8.15 -18.81
CA LEU A 244 -29.63 6.78 -18.32
C LEU A 244 -30.83 6.16 -19.04
N SER A 245 -30.67 4.92 -19.50
CA SER A 245 -31.71 4.14 -20.15
C SER A 245 -32.14 2.95 -19.29
N ASP A 246 -33.36 2.52 -19.41
CA ASP A 246 -33.87 1.33 -18.75
C ASP A 246 -33.09 0.09 -19.18
N LYS A 247 -32.95 -0.90 -18.25
CA LYS A 247 -32.24 -2.16 -18.46
C LYS A 247 -30.74 -2.02 -18.72
N GLU A 248 -30.11 -0.93 -18.28
CA GLU A 248 -28.66 -0.79 -18.25
C GLU A 248 -28.08 -1.23 -16.89
N LEU A 249 -26.96 -1.95 -16.92
CA LEU A 249 -26.14 -2.27 -15.74
C LEU A 249 -24.83 -1.47 -15.79
N TYR A 250 -24.55 -0.72 -14.76
CA TYR A 250 -23.34 0.07 -14.63
C TYR A 250 -22.32 -0.58 -13.70
N ILE A 251 -21.10 -0.79 -14.19
CA ILE A 251 -19.94 -1.21 -13.39
C ILE A 251 -19.11 0.03 -13.10
N ILE A 252 -18.98 0.38 -11.81
CA ILE A 252 -18.41 1.66 -11.37
C ILE A 252 -17.19 1.41 -10.48
N LEU A 253 -16.05 1.96 -10.88
CA LEU A 253 -14.76 1.71 -10.28
C LEU A 253 -14.33 2.76 -9.23
N ASP A 254 -15.12 3.82 -9.01
CA ASP A 254 -14.85 4.87 -8.05
C ASP A 254 -16.11 5.45 -7.40
N ASP A 255 -15.98 5.92 -6.16
CA ASP A 255 -17.11 6.40 -5.36
C ASP A 255 -17.74 7.70 -5.88
N LYS A 256 -16.95 8.55 -6.56
CA LYS A 256 -17.46 9.81 -7.11
C LYS A 256 -18.48 9.55 -8.22
N ASN A 257 -18.19 8.62 -9.11
CA ASN A 257 -19.12 8.21 -10.16
C ASN A 257 -20.28 7.38 -9.59
N LEU A 258 -20.07 6.60 -8.53
CA LEU A 258 -21.14 5.90 -7.82
C LEU A 258 -22.18 6.90 -7.28
N ILE A 259 -21.73 7.96 -6.61
CA ILE A 259 -22.64 9.00 -6.11
C ILE A 259 -23.37 9.71 -7.25
N ARG A 260 -22.67 10.00 -8.36
CA ARG A 260 -23.29 10.68 -9.51
C ARG A 260 -24.39 9.85 -10.14
N ILE A 261 -24.19 8.55 -10.35
CA ILE A 261 -25.21 7.70 -10.95
C ILE A 261 -26.40 7.51 -10.03
N ILE A 262 -26.18 7.36 -8.71
CA ILE A 262 -27.28 7.27 -7.74
C ILE A 262 -28.13 8.53 -7.75
N LYS A 263 -27.52 9.73 -7.82
CA LYS A 263 -28.25 11.00 -7.96
C LYS A 263 -29.09 11.02 -9.26
N ALA A 264 -28.48 10.65 -10.38
CA ALA A 264 -29.17 10.63 -11.66
C ALA A 264 -30.33 9.62 -11.69
N ILE A 265 -30.21 8.47 -11.05
CA ILE A 265 -31.29 7.48 -10.89
C ILE A 265 -32.47 8.10 -10.11
N LYS A 266 -32.19 8.79 -8.98
CA LYS A 266 -33.19 9.45 -8.15
C LYS A 266 -33.90 10.58 -8.90
N GLU A 267 -33.18 11.44 -9.61
CA GLU A 267 -33.72 12.55 -10.39
C GLU A 267 -34.66 12.08 -11.50
N LYS A 268 -34.38 10.89 -12.07
CA LYS A 268 -35.21 10.29 -13.12
C LYS A 268 -36.30 9.35 -12.59
N HIS A 269 -36.43 9.20 -11.28
CA HIS A 269 -37.39 8.28 -10.64
C HIS A 269 -37.23 6.81 -11.08
N LEU A 270 -36.03 6.39 -11.47
CA LEU A 270 -35.71 5.00 -11.83
C LEU A 270 -35.54 4.14 -10.57
N ILE A 271 -35.89 2.87 -10.67
CA ILE A 271 -35.82 1.91 -9.56
C ILE A 271 -34.55 1.09 -9.71
N LEU A 272 -33.68 1.18 -8.70
CA LEU A 272 -32.44 0.40 -8.62
C LEU A 272 -32.74 -1.12 -8.63
N ALA A 273 -31.93 -1.90 -9.31
CA ALA A 273 -32.05 -3.33 -9.57
C ALA A 273 -33.28 -3.78 -10.39
N LYS A 274 -34.21 -2.89 -10.71
CA LYS A 274 -35.32 -3.15 -11.59
C LYS A 274 -35.12 -2.50 -12.96
N ASP A 275 -34.98 -1.18 -12.98
CA ASP A 275 -34.81 -0.39 -14.21
C ASP A 275 -33.28 -0.28 -14.52
N ILE A 276 -32.45 0.00 -13.53
CA ILE A 276 -30.99 0.14 -13.65
C ILE A 276 -30.30 -0.70 -12.60
N GLY A 277 -29.24 -1.42 -12.98
CA GLY A 277 -28.35 -2.12 -12.05
C GLY A 277 -27.05 -1.38 -11.79
N ILE A 278 -26.46 -1.62 -10.60
CA ILE A 278 -25.14 -1.13 -10.25
C ILE A 278 -24.32 -2.26 -9.64
N ILE A 279 -23.08 -2.42 -10.15
CA ILE A 279 -21.99 -3.12 -9.48
C ILE A 279 -20.88 -2.11 -9.24
N SER A 280 -20.40 -1.98 -8.01
CA SER A 280 -19.24 -1.15 -7.72
C SER A 280 -17.99 -2.00 -7.47
N TYR A 281 -16.82 -1.42 -7.65
CA TYR A 281 -15.53 -2.07 -7.34
C TYR A 281 -15.03 -1.61 -5.99
N ASN A 282 -14.38 -2.50 -5.23
CA ASN A 282 -13.96 -2.34 -3.85
C ASN A 282 -15.12 -2.06 -2.88
N ASP A 283 -15.25 -2.89 -1.87
CA ASP A 283 -16.30 -2.77 -0.86
C ASP A 283 -15.91 -1.77 0.23
N THR A 284 -16.92 -1.11 0.78
CA THR A 284 -16.79 -0.18 1.91
C THR A 284 -18.06 -0.21 2.75
N LEU A 285 -17.97 0.13 4.04
CA LEU A 285 -19.13 0.24 4.93
C LEU A 285 -20.22 1.17 4.37
N LEU A 286 -19.84 2.22 3.66
CA LEU A 286 -20.80 3.13 3.01
C LEU A 286 -21.62 2.42 1.93
N LYS A 287 -20.98 1.58 1.11
CA LYS A 287 -21.65 0.81 0.05
C LYS A 287 -22.59 -0.25 0.59
N GLU A 288 -22.37 -0.70 1.82
CA GLU A 288 -23.26 -1.63 2.52
C GLU A 288 -24.61 -1.00 2.85
N ILE A 289 -24.64 0.31 3.12
CA ILE A 289 -25.82 1.04 3.60
C ILE A 289 -26.54 1.80 2.47
N VAL A 290 -25.78 2.39 1.54
CA VAL A 290 -26.33 3.24 0.46
C VAL A 290 -27.32 2.47 -0.39
N GLU A 291 -28.53 3.04 -0.60
CA GLU A 291 -29.65 2.46 -1.38
C GLU A 291 -30.05 1.04 -0.94
N GLY A 292 -29.85 0.72 0.33
CA GLY A 292 -30.09 -0.60 0.89
C GLY A 292 -29.02 -1.64 0.53
N GLY A 293 -27.88 -1.20 0.03
CA GLY A 293 -26.69 -1.96 -0.26
C GLY A 293 -26.34 -2.05 -1.74
N ILE A 294 -25.11 -1.65 -2.06
CA ILE A 294 -24.54 -1.72 -3.40
C ILE A 294 -23.77 -3.04 -3.55
N THR A 295 -24.09 -3.81 -4.57
CA THR A 295 -23.33 -5.01 -4.96
C THR A 295 -21.92 -4.61 -5.35
N THR A 296 -20.92 -5.32 -4.82
CA THR A 296 -19.51 -4.99 -5.06
C THR A 296 -18.71 -6.20 -5.51
N ILE A 297 -17.73 -5.98 -6.37
CA ILE A 297 -16.61 -6.89 -6.61
C ILE A 297 -15.45 -6.33 -5.82
N SER A 298 -14.93 -7.10 -4.86
CA SER A 298 -13.93 -6.57 -3.93
C SER A 298 -12.87 -7.58 -3.56
N THR A 299 -11.63 -7.11 -3.55
CA THR A 299 -10.55 -7.81 -2.84
C THR A 299 -10.74 -7.64 -1.32
N ASN A 300 -10.21 -8.60 -0.55
CA ASN A 300 -10.24 -8.51 0.91
C ASN A 300 -9.03 -7.71 1.42
N PHE A 301 -9.20 -6.42 1.63
CA PHE A 301 -8.13 -5.52 2.08
C PHE A 301 -7.64 -5.82 3.50
N ASN A 302 -8.50 -6.28 4.40
CA ASN A 302 -8.09 -6.72 5.74
C ASN A 302 -7.16 -7.93 5.66
N LEU A 303 -7.51 -8.93 4.86
CA LEU A 303 -6.65 -10.11 4.65
C LEU A 303 -5.33 -9.73 3.97
N MET A 304 -5.37 -8.79 3.02
CA MET A 304 -4.18 -8.26 2.35
C MET A 304 -3.20 -7.63 3.36
N GLY A 305 -3.71 -6.80 4.28
CA GLY A 305 -2.90 -6.17 5.32
C GLY A 305 -2.31 -7.18 6.31
N GLN A 306 -3.12 -8.13 6.80
CA GLN A 306 -2.66 -9.20 7.69
C GLN A 306 -1.58 -10.05 7.02
N ARG A 307 -1.82 -10.49 5.80
CA ARG A 307 -0.87 -11.33 5.05
C ARG A 307 0.44 -10.62 4.75
N LEU A 308 0.39 -9.31 4.45
CA LEU A 308 1.58 -8.49 4.26
C LEU A 308 2.42 -8.43 5.54
N ALA A 309 1.80 -8.23 6.70
CA ALA A 309 2.49 -8.26 7.99
C ALA A 309 3.17 -9.62 8.26
N GLU A 310 2.48 -10.73 8.00
CA GLU A 310 3.05 -12.07 8.13
C GLU A 310 4.26 -12.27 7.21
N MET A 311 4.18 -11.85 5.96
CA MET A 311 5.29 -11.96 5.00
C MET A 311 6.54 -11.22 5.50
N ILE A 312 6.35 -10.02 6.05
CA ILE A 312 7.45 -9.21 6.61
C ILE A 312 8.04 -9.87 7.85
N LEU A 313 7.22 -10.29 8.81
CA LEU A 313 7.68 -10.91 10.05
C LEU A 313 8.42 -12.24 9.83
N LYS A 314 8.01 -13.00 8.81
CA LYS A 314 8.62 -14.28 8.43
C LYS A 314 9.77 -14.13 7.42
N ASN A 315 10.05 -12.92 6.93
CA ASN A 315 10.95 -12.67 5.79
C ASN A 315 10.61 -13.56 4.58
N GLU A 316 9.33 -13.70 4.29
CA GLU A 316 8.83 -14.58 3.24
C GLU A 316 9.01 -13.94 1.87
N PHE A 317 9.60 -14.67 0.93
CA PHE A 317 9.71 -14.29 -0.46
C PHE A 317 8.67 -15.07 -1.28
N ALA A 318 7.48 -14.51 -1.45
CA ALA A 318 6.38 -15.12 -2.20
C ALA A 318 5.65 -14.08 -3.06
N GLN A 319 5.01 -14.60 -4.13
CA GLN A 319 4.04 -13.86 -4.95
C GLN A 319 2.65 -14.34 -4.54
N VAL A 320 1.90 -13.50 -3.82
CA VAL A 320 0.60 -13.87 -3.25
C VAL A 320 -0.51 -13.11 -3.97
N GLU A 321 -1.39 -13.84 -4.63
CA GLU A 321 -2.63 -13.28 -5.18
C GLU A 321 -3.67 -13.17 -4.06
N ASN A 322 -4.16 -11.95 -3.81
CA ASN A 322 -5.14 -11.73 -2.75
C ASN A 322 -6.54 -12.16 -3.21
N PRO A 323 -7.35 -12.82 -2.37
CA PRO A 323 -8.69 -13.26 -2.77
C PRO A 323 -9.63 -12.09 -3.05
N ASN A 324 -10.46 -12.28 -4.09
CA ASN A 324 -11.50 -11.36 -4.52
C ASN A 324 -12.85 -12.09 -4.57
N SER A 325 -13.95 -11.38 -4.36
CA SER A 325 -15.31 -11.95 -4.44
C SER A 325 -16.35 -10.93 -4.86
N LEU A 326 -17.47 -11.44 -5.40
CA LEU A 326 -18.70 -10.67 -5.58
C LEU A 326 -19.50 -10.71 -4.27
N ILE A 327 -19.85 -9.53 -3.75
CA ILE A 327 -20.72 -9.35 -2.59
C ILE A 327 -22.06 -8.86 -3.08
N LEU A 328 -23.03 -9.76 -3.18
CA LEU A 328 -24.38 -9.45 -3.69
C LEU A 328 -25.17 -8.63 -2.66
N ARG A 329 -25.78 -7.54 -3.13
CA ARG A 329 -26.69 -6.69 -2.37
C ARG A 329 -27.87 -6.24 -3.26
N LYS A 330 -28.63 -5.22 -2.82
CA LYS A 330 -29.90 -4.83 -3.47
C LYS A 330 -29.73 -4.09 -4.80
N SER A 331 -28.53 -3.72 -5.23
CA SER A 331 -28.34 -2.94 -6.46
C SER A 331 -28.22 -3.77 -7.73
N LEU A 332 -28.31 -5.12 -7.63
CA LEU A 332 -28.19 -6.03 -8.77
C LEU A 332 -29.33 -7.04 -8.79
#